data_2dd4fda3cb19d4c0007d41a6bbce53b3
#
_entry.id   2dd4fda3cb19d4c0007d41a6bbce53b3
#
_cell.length_a   1.000
_cell.length_b   1.000
_cell.length_c   1.000
_cell.angle_alpha   90.00
_cell.angle_beta   90.00
_cell.angle_gamma   90.00
#
_symmetry.space_group_name_H-M   'P 1'
#
loop_
_entity.id
_entity.type
_entity.pdbx_description
1 polymer ?
#
loop_
_entity_poly.entity_id
_entity_poly.type
_entity_poly.pdbx_seq_one_letter_code
_entity_poly.pdbx_strand_id
1 'polypeptide(L)'
;MSIKSIAAKIFAHKIYSQTLSWANKPVETQFEVFKSLIESAKETEFGKDHHFEKIKTFEDFQKNVPIRDYEDLKNYIEKVKVGEENILWKGKPIYFAKTSGTTSGAKYIPLTKESMPTHVNAARNAILHYINETGNADFVDGKMIFLQGSPILTEKHGIKFGRLSGIVAHFVPKYLQKNRMPSWETNCIDDWETKVNTIVGETINENMSVISGIPSWVQTVSYTHLTLPTKA
;
A
#
# COMPACT_ATOMS: atom_id res chain seq x y z
N MET A 1 11.47 -23.68 16.41
CA MET A 1 11.58 -22.95 15.13
C MET A 1 10.81 -23.74 14.08
N SER A 2 9.79 -23.17 13.47
CA SER A 2 8.99 -23.85 12.46
C SER A 2 9.66 -23.80 11.08
N ILE A 3 9.18 -24.65 10.14
CA ILE A 3 9.62 -24.60 8.74
C ILE A 3 9.31 -23.23 8.13
N LYS A 4 8.19 -22.59 8.50
CA LYS A 4 7.83 -21.25 8.05
C LYS A 4 8.84 -20.21 8.53
N SER A 5 9.26 -20.27 9.78
CA SER A 5 10.25 -19.38 10.39
C SER A 5 11.62 -19.50 9.68
N ILE A 6 12.05 -20.72 9.36
CA ILE A 6 13.30 -20.95 8.61
C ILE A 6 13.20 -20.37 7.19
N ALA A 7 12.11 -20.67 6.48
CA ALA A 7 11.89 -20.13 5.13
C ALA A 7 11.81 -18.59 5.13
N ALA A 8 11.17 -17.99 6.13
CA ALA A 8 11.11 -16.54 6.29
C ALA A 8 12.49 -15.92 6.46
N LYS A 9 13.39 -16.52 7.26
CA LYS A 9 14.78 -16.04 7.44
C LYS A 9 15.59 -16.11 6.14
N ILE A 10 15.48 -17.20 5.40
CA ILE A 10 16.17 -17.34 4.11
C ILE A 10 15.69 -16.28 3.12
N PHE A 11 14.37 -16.08 3.05
CA PHE A 11 13.78 -15.07 2.18
C PHE A 11 14.13 -13.64 2.62
N ALA A 12 14.16 -13.39 3.93
CA ALA A 12 14.58 -12.11 4.50
C ALA A 12 16.02 -11.76 4.09
N HIS A 13 16.96 -12.70 4.22
CA HIS A 13 18.34 -12.51 3.81
C HIS A 13 18.46 -12.19 2.30
N LYS A 14 17.72 -12.91 1.45
CA LYS A 14 17.69 -12.62 0.02
C LYS A 14 17.21 -11.20 -0.29
N ILE A 15 16.10 -10.77 0.32
CA ILE A 15 15.54 -9.43 0.11
C ILE A 15 16.47 -8.35 0.66
N TYR A 16 17.09 -8.58 1.82
CA TYR A 16 18.10 -7.68 2.39
C TYR A 16 19.27 -7.47 1.45
N SER A 17 19.84 -8.56 0.92
CA SER A 17 20.94 -8.51 -0.06
C SER A 17 20.56 -7.75 -1.33
N GLN A 18 19.33 -7.93 -1.83
CA GLN A 18 18.81 -7.15 -2.96
C GLN A 18 18.71 -5.66 -2.62
N THR A 19 18.26 -5.34 -1.40
CA THR A 19 18.18 -3.94 -0.94
C THR A 19 19.57 -3.31 -0.88
N LEU A 20 20.57 -4.01 -0.33
CA LEU A 20 21.94 -3.52 -0.29
C LEU A 20 22.54 -3.28 -1.67
N SER A 21 22.16 -4.07 -2.68
CA SER A 21 22.70 -3.94 -4.04
C SER A 21 22.43 -2.57 -4.67
N TRP A 22 21.27 -1.95 -4.36
CA TRP A 22 20.92 -0.62 -4.84
C TRP A 22 21.19 0.46 -3.78
N ALA A 23 21.05 0.16 -2.49
CA ALA A 23 21.32 1.10 -1.40
C ALA A 23 22.79 1.53 -1.33
N ASN A 24 23.72 0.66 -1.74
CA ASN A 24 25.14 0.99 -1.80
C ASN A 24 25.53 1.86 -3.02
N LYS A 25 24.59 2.11 -3.94
CA LYS A 25 24.74 2.97 -5.12
C LYS A 25 23.56 3.94 -5.24
N PRO A 26 23.30 4.77 -4.21
CA PRO A 26 22.05 5.52 -4.13
C PRO A 26 21.88 6.55 -5.24
N VAL A 27 22.95 7.21 -5.63
CA VAL A 27 22.90 8.26 -6.67
C VAL A 27 22.64 7.66 -8.04
N GLU A 28 23.35 6.61 -8.40
CA GLU A 28 23.19 5.91 -9.67
C GLU A 28 21.79 5.29 -9.76
N THR A 29 21.36 4.60 -8.69
CA THR A 29 20.03 3.98 -8.64
C THR A 29 18.91 5.02 -8.75
N GLN A 30 19.02 6.14 -8.04
CA GLN A 30 18.05 7.21 -8.12
C GLN A 30 17.98 7.79 -9.55
N PHE A 31 19.13 7.96 -10.20
CA PHE A 31 19.18 8.48 -11.56
C PHE A 31 18.58 7.48 -12.58
N GLU A 32 18.83 6.19 -12.43
CA GLU A 32 18.21 5.15 -13.26
C GLU A 32 16.68 5.14 -13.11
N VAL A 33 16.18 5.23 -11.87
CA VAL A 33 14.74 5.34 -11.62
C VAL A 33 14.17 6.61 -12.25
N PHE A 34 14.82 7.75 -12.06
CA PHE A 34 14.42 9.02 -12.66
C PHE A 34 14.29 8.90 -14.18
N LYS A 35 15.33 8.41 -14.85
CA LYS A 35 15.31 8.22 -16.32
C LYS A 35 14.17 7.30 -16.76
N SER A 36 13.95 6.21 -16.04
CA SER A 36 12.88 5.26 -16.34
C SER A 36 11.50 5.90 -16.22
N LEU A 37 11.27 6.75 -15.21
CA LEU A 37 10.01 7.47 -15.01
C LEU A 37 9.78 8.49 -16.14
N ILE A 38 10.77 9.31 -16.48
CA ILE A 38 10.68 10.28 -17.58
C ILE A 38 10.38 9.57 -18.91
N GLU A 39 11.14 8.54 -19.25
CA GLU A 39 10.97 7.78 -20.49
C GLU A 39 9.58 7.12 -20.55
N SER A 40 9.09 6.59 -19.44
CA SER A 40 7.77 5.94 -19.38
C SER A 40 6.60 6.92 -19.53
N ALA A 41 6.78 8.17 -19.11
CA ALA A 41 5.73 9.19 -19.11
C ALA A 41 5.83 10.22 -20.26
N LYS A 42 6.88 10.19 -21.07
CA LYS A 42 7.13 11.23 -22.09
C LYS A 42 6.01 11.40 -23.10
N GLU A 43 5.30 10.33 -23.46
CA GLU A 43 4.21 10.36 -24.43
C GLU A 43 2.84 10.64 -23.79
N THR A 44 2.76 10.79 -22.48
CA THR A 44 1.53 11.19 -21.78
C THR A 44 1.20 12.67 -22.04
N GLU A 45 -0.03 13.08 -21.76
CA GLU A 45 -0.42 14.49 -21.83
C GLU A 45 0.48 15.32 -20.88
N PHE A 46 0.62 14.90 -19.62
CA PHE A 46 1.50 15.57 -18.65
C PHE A 46 2.96 15.63 -19.12
N GLY A 47 3.47 14.55 -19.70
CA GLY A 47 4.83 14.51 -20.22
C GLY A 47 5.05 15.49 -21.39
N LYS A 48 4.09 15.61 -22.30
CA LYS A 48 4.13 16.56 -23.42
C LYS A 48 4.02 18.01 -22.94
N ASP A 49 3.11 18.30 -22.03
CA ASP A 49 2.92 19.64 -21.45
C ASP A 49 4.16 20.14 -20.71
N HIS A 50 4.98 19.20 -20.21
CA HIS A 50 6.21 19.52 -19.45
C HIS A 50 7.50 19.15 -20.18
N HIS A 51 7.43 18.94 -21.50
CA HIS A 51 8.59 18.68 -22.35
C HIS A 51 9.50 17.54 -21.87
N PHE A 52 8.92 16.42 -21.46
CA PHE A 52 9.69 15.26 -20.96
C PHE A 52 10.70 14.73 -21.97
N GLU A 53 10.48 14.92 -23.25
CA GLU A 53 11.43 14.58 -24.32
C GLU A 53 12.76 15.35 -24.23
N LYS A 54 12.79 16.51 -23.55
CA LYS A 54 13.98 17.33 -23.34
C LYS A 54 14.65 17.11 -21.99
N ILE A 55 14.01 16.39 -21.07
CA ILE A 55 14.49 16.19 -19.71
C ILE A 55 15.52 15.06 -19.68
N LYS A 56 16.77 15.40 -19.33
CA LYS A 56 17.88 14.46 -19.18
C LYS A 56 18.47 14.46 -17.76
N THR A 57 18.30 15.55 -17.03
CA THR A 57 18.87 15.79 -15.70
C THR A 57 17.79 16.23 -14.72
N PHE A 58 18.10 16.24 -13.43
CA PHE A 58 17.21 16.81 -12.40
C PHE A 58 16.99 18.31 -12.61
N GLU A 59 18.01 19.04 -13.05
CA GLU A 59 17.92 20.47 -13.36
C GLU A 59 16.96 20.73 -14.53
N ASP A 60 16.97 19.87 -15.55
CA ASP A 60 15.99 19.97 -16.65
C ASP A 60 14.57 19.73 -16.12
N PHE A 61 14.39 18.73 -15.23
CA PHE A 61 13.10 18.45 -14.62
C PHE A 61 12.59 19.63 -13.81
N GLN A 62 13.43 20.23 -12.96
CA GLN A 62 13.07 21.40 -12.16
C GLN A 62 12.68 22.62 -13.01
N LYS A 63 13.29 22.79 -14.17
CA LYS A 63 12.97 23.89 -15.10
C LYS A 63 11.64 23.69 -15.83
N ASN A 64 11.30 22.45 -16.16
CA ASN A 64 10.14 22.14 -16.99
C ASN A 64 8.90 21.73 -16.17
N VAL A 65 9.08 21.24 -14.94
CA VAL A 65 7.99 20.75 -14.09
C VAL A 65 7.87 21.62 -12.83
N PRO A 66 6.91 22.52 -12.77
CA PRO A 66 6.71 23.35 -11.58
C PRO A 66 6.21 22.50 -10.41
N ILE A 67 6.52 22.96 -9.19
CA ILE A 67 5.95 22.38 -7.96
C ILE A 67 4.44 22.61 -7.99
N ARG A 68 3.68 21.55 -7.75
CA ARG A 68 2.21 21.54 -7.80
C ARG A 68 1.64 20.85 -6.58
N ASP A 69 0.49 21.30 -6.15
CA ASP A 69 -0.36 20.58 -5.20
C ASP A 69 -1.40 19.72 -5.93
N TYR A 70 -2.32 19.13 -5.18
CA TYR A 70 -3.38 18.28 -5.75
C TYR A 70 -4.36 19.08 -6.61
N GLU A 71 -4.67 20.30 -6.23
CA GLU A 71 -5.63 21.15 -6.98
C GLU A 71 -5.04 21.55 -8.34
N ASP A 72 -3.74 21.80 -8.40
CA ASP A 72 -3.04 22.08 -9.67
C ASP A 72 -3.03 20.86 -10.61
N LEU A 73 -3.04 19.64 -10.05
CA LEU A 73 -3.09 18.39 -10.83
C LEU A 73 -4.52 17.93 -11.13
N LYS A 74 -5.52 18.57 -10.57
CA LYS A 74 -6.91 18.15 -10.60
C LYS A 74 -7.46 17.92 -12.01
N ASN A 75 -7.13 18.80 -12.93
CA ASN A 75 -7.60 18.69 -14.34
C ASN A 75 -7.13 17.37 -14.98
N TYR A 76 -5.87 16.98 -14.78
CA TYR A 76 -5.36 15.70 -15.24
C TYR A 76 -6.06 14.52 -14.54
N ILE A 77 -6.24 14.63 -13.22
CA ILE A 77 -6.87 13.57 -12.41
C ILE A 77 -8.32 13.36 -12.84
N GLU A 78 -9.09 14.44 -13.10
CA GLU A 78 -10.48 14.33 -13.55
C GLU A 78 -10.58 13.65 -14.94
N LYS A 79 -9.68 13.95 -15.87
CA LYS A 79 -9.59 13.23 -17.16
C LYS A 79 -9.36 11.73 -16.94
N VAL A 80 -8.40 11.37 -16.09
CA VAL A 80 -8.15 9.96 -15.76
C VAL A 80 -9.38 9.30 -15.11
N LYS A 81 -10.09 10.00 -14.23
CA LYS A 81 -11.30 9.48 -13.56
C LYS A 81 -12.46 9.17 -14.51
N VAL A 82 -12.58 9.90 -15.60
CA VAL A 82 -13.58 9.61 -16.64
C VAL A 82 -13.09 8.57 -17.65
N GLY A 83 -11.90 8.01 -17.43
CA GLY A 83 -11.39 6.88 -18.17
C GLY A 83 -10.46 7.24 -19.34
N GLU A 84 -10.02 8.50 -19.46
CA GLU A 84 -9.02 8.87 -20.45
C GLU A 84 -7.66 8.21 -20.13
N GLU A 85 -6.95 7.84 -21.19
CA GLU A 85 -5.68 7.12 -21.11
C GLU A 85 -4.51 8.06 -21.42
N ASN A 86 -3.31 7.68 -20.98
CA ASN A 86 -2.07 8.39 -21.26
C ASN A 86 -2.07 9.86 -20.77
N ILE A 87 -2.74 10.13 -19.66
CA ILE A 87 -2.79 11.48 -19.07
C ILE A 87 -1.59 11.72 -18.18
N LEU A 88 -1.52 11.09 -17.01
CA LEU A 88 -0.40 11.21 -16.05
C LEU A 88 0.61 10.08 -16.19
N TRP A 89 0.19 8.94 -16.68
CA TRP A 89 0.99 7.75 -16.93
C TRP A 89 0.49 7.02 -18.17
N LYS A 90 1.31 6.14 -18.73
CA LYS A 90 0.93 5.34 -19.90
C LYS A 90 -0.26 4.44 -19.59
N GLY A 91 -1.21 4.39 -20.49
CA GLY A 91 -2.44 3.62 -20.35
C GLY A 91 -3.39 4.20 -19.30
N LYS A 92 -4.18 3.32 -18.71
CA LYS A 92 -5.18 3.62 -17.68
C LYS A 92 -4.76 3.05 -16.32
N PRO A 93 -4.93 3.79 -15.21
CA PRO A 93 -4.69 3.20 -13.90
C PRO A 93 -5.71 2.10 -13.61
N ILE A 94 -5.32 1.13 -12.81
CA ILE A 94 -6.20 0.02 -12.40
C ILE A 94 -7.01 0.35 -11.15
N TYR A 95 -6.53 1.30 -10.34
CA TYR A 95 -7.22 1.77 -9.14
C TYR A 95 -7.09 3.28 -8.96
N PHE A 96 -8.05 3.82 -8.22
CA PHE A 96 -7.92 5.09 -7.52
C PHE A 96 -7.95 4.85 -6.01
N ALA A 97 -6.87 5.24 -5.32
CA ALA A 97 -6.84 5.28 -3.88
C ALA A 97 -7.48 6.58 -3.38
N LYS A 98 -8.60 6.44 -2.65
CA LYS A 98 -9.29 7.57 -2.02
C LYS A 98 -8.62 7.90 -0.69
N THR A 99 -8.21 9.16 -0.50
CA THR A 99 -7.69 9.65 0.79
C THR A 99 -8.82 9.97 1.77
N SER A 100 -8.49 10.12 3.06
CA SER A 100 -9.47 10.45 4.10
C SER A 100 -10.03 11.88 4.01
N GLY A 101 -9.39 12.80 3.30
CA GLY A 101 -9.81 14.17 3.01
C GLY A 101 -10.45 14.91 4.18
N THR A 102 -9.66 15.65 4.98
CA THR A 102 -10.17 16.34 6.17
C THR A 102 -10.63 17.78 5.91
N THR A 103 -10.03 18.49 4.97
CA THR A 103 -10.28 19.94 4.75
C THR A 103 -10.73 20.30 3.34
N SER A 104 -10.26 19.60 2.33
CA SER A 104 -10.54 19.89 0.91
C SER A 104 -11.28 18.78 0.17
N GLY A 105 -11.92 17.87 0.91
CA GLY A 105 -12.61 16.72 0.33
C GLY A 105 -11.68 15.54 0.03
N ALA A 106 -12.26 14.46 -0.48
CA ALA A 106 -11.50 13.25 -0.80
C ALA A 106 -10.65 13.47 -2.04
N LYS A 107 -9.34 13.21 -1.95
CA LYS A 107 -8.41 13.19 -3.07
C LYS A 107 -8.31 11.79 -3.65
N TYR A 108 -8.08 11.69 -4.94
CA TYR A 108 -8.00 10.43 -5.67
C TYR A 108 -6.62 10.28 -6.28
N ILE A 109 -5.87 9.29 -5.82
CA ILE A 109 -4.50 9.01 -6.28
C ILE A 109 -4.56 7.83 -7.25
N PRO A 110 -4.18 8.02 -8.53
CA PRO A 110 -4.19 6.92 -9.50
C PRO A 110 -3.09 5.92 -9.17
N LEU A 111 -3.41 4.63 -9.24
CA LEU A 111 -2.48 3.52 -9.06
C LEU A 111 -2.44 2.70 -10.33
N THR A 112 -1.27 2.59 -10.90
CA THR A 112 -1.05 1.84 -12.14
C THR A 112 -0.67 0.39 -11.84
N LYS A 113 -0.74 -0.46 -12.87
CA LYS A 113 -0.27 -1.85 -12.77
C LYS A 113 1.21 -1.92 -12.40
N GLU A 114 2.01 -0.97 -12.87
CA GLU A 114 3.45 -0.90 -12.62
C GLU A 114 3.76 -0.44 -11.18
N SER A 115 2.93 0.44 -10.60
CA SER A 115 3.16 0.95 -9.23
C SER A 115 2.71 -0.02 -8.13
N MET A 116 1.73 -0.88 -8.39
CA MET A 116 1.19 -1.80 -7.38
C MET A 116 2.23 -2.72 -6.72
N PRO A 117 3.18 -3.35 -7.47
CA PRO A 117 4.22 -4.14 -6.84
C PRO A 117 5.05 -3.37 -5.82
N THR A 118 5.32 -2.08 -6.05
CA THR A 118 6.08 -1.24 -5.12
C THR A 118 5.34 -1.08 -3.79
N HIS A 119 4.02 -0.81 -3.82
CA HIS A 119 3.21 -0.69 -2.61
C HIS A 119 3.18 -1.99 -1.80
N VAL A 120 2.95 -3.12 -2.46
CA VAL A 120 2.89 -4.44 -1.79
C VAL A 120 4.25 -4.86 -1.26
N ASN A 121 5.29 -4.71 -2.08
CA ASN A 121 6.64 -5.13 -1.70
C ASN A 121 7.24 -4.26 -0.60
N ALA A 122 6.94 -2.96 -0.54
CA ALA A 122 7.44 -2.09 0.52
C ALA A 122 7.01 -2.58 1.91
N ALA A 123 5.73 -2.88 2.10
CA ALA A 123 5.22 -3.41 3.37
C ALA A 123 5.83 -4.78 3.71
N ARG A 124 5.90 -5.69 2.75
CA ARG A 124 6.54 -7.01 2.92
C ARG A 124 8.02 -6.86 3.28
N ASN A 125 8.75 -6.02 2.56
CA ASN A 125 10.19 -5.87 2.75
C ASN A 125 10.51 -5.27 4.12
N ALA A 126 9.70 -4.37 4.66
CA ALA A 126 9.88 -3.84 6.01
C ALA A 126 9.89 -4.97 7.06
N ILE A 127 8.96 -5.93 6.95
CA ILE A 127 8.90 -7.10 7.84
C ILE A 127 10.12 -8.01 7.62
N LEU A 128 10.52 -8.24 6.38
CA LEU A 128 11.67 -9.08 6.05
C LEU A 128 12.99 -8.45 6.52
N HIS A 129 13.13 -7.13 6.45
CA HIS A 129 14.28 -6.42 7.02
C HIS A 129 14.35 -6.59 8.54
N TYR A 130 13.22 -6.47 9.24
CA TYR A 130 13.16 -6.75 10.68
C TYR A 130 13.62 -8.18 11.01
N ILE A 131 13.14 -9.18 10.26
CA ILE A 131 13.57 -10.57 10.44
C ILE A 131 15.08 -10.72 10.22
N ASN A 132 15.63 -10.08 9.19
CA ASN A 132 17.07 -10.18 8.88
C ASN A 132 17.92 -9.55 10.00
N GLU A 133 17.53 -8.36 10.49
CA GLU A 133 18.28 -7.62 11.51
C GLU A 133 18.21 -8.27 12.90
N THR A 134 17.04 -8.78 13.28
CA THR A 134 16.82 -9.31 14.64
C THR A 134 16.99 -10.82 14.74
N GLY A 135 16.96 -11.53 13.63
CA GLY A 135 16.86 -12.98 13.60
C GLY A 135 15.52 -13.54 14.11
N ASN A 136 14.57 -12.68 14.51
CA ASN A 136 13.26 -13.09 15.02
C ASN A 136 12.27 -13.28 13.87
N ALA A 137 11.84 -14.52 13.67
CA ALA A 137 10.82 -14.89 12.71
C ALA A 137 9.69 -15.72 13.36
N ASP A 138 9.62 -15.83 14.67
CA ASP A 138 8.66 -16.71 15.36
C ASP A 138 7.22 -16.20 15.22
N PHE A 139 7.07 -14.89 15.02
CA PHE A 139 5.77 -14.27 14.82
C PHE A 139 5.07 -14.73 13.53
N VAL A 140 5.76 -15.31 12.56
CA VAL A 140 5.12 -15.81 11.31
C VAL A 140 4.23 -17.03 11.54
N ASP A 141 4.35 -17.68 12.70
CA ASP A 141 3.54 -18.82 13.09
C ASP A 141 2.24 -18.44 13.76
N GLY A 142 2.17 -17.23 14.32
CA GLY A 142 0.96 -16.69 14.94
C GLY A 142 0.01 -16.02 13.96
N LYS A 143 -1.06 -15.46 14.51
CA LYS A 143 -2.02 -14.65 13.75
C LYS A 143 -1.57 -13.20 13.67
N MET A 144 -1.91 -12.55 12.56
CA MET A 144 -1.55 -11.15 12.30
C MET A 144 -2.84 -10.35 12.09
N ILE A 145 -3.07 -9.37 12.95
CA ILE A 145 -4.22 -8.49 12.81
C ILE A 145 -3.82 -7.23 12.02
N PHE A 146 -4.60 -6.96 10.96
CA PHE A 146 -4.47 -5.76 10.14
C PHE A 146 -5.78 -4.96 10.19
N LEU A 147 -5.79 -3.90 11.00
CA LEU A 147 -6.92 -2.98 11.10
C LEU A 147 -6.86 -2.01 9.92
N GLN A 148 -7.70 -2.24 8.94
CA GLN A 148 -7.67 -1.55 7.65
C GLN A 148 -9.05 -1.08 7.21
N GLY A 149 -9.09 -0.19 6.20
CA GLY A 149 -10.33 0.19 5.54
C GLY A 149 -10.99 -0.99 4.83
N SER A 150 -12.31 -0.87 4.57
CA SER A 150 -13.07 -1.89 3.84
C SER A 150 -12.40 -2.25 2.51
N PRO A 151 -12.29 -3.55 2.17
CA PRO A 151 -11.77 -4.00 0.89
C PRO A 151 -12.80 -3.91 -0.24
N ILE A 152 -14.02 -3.47 0.05
CA ILE A 152 -15.05 -3.27 -0.97
C ILE A 152 -14.63 -2.12 -1.89
N LEU A 153 -14.65 -2.38 -3.19
CA LEU A 153 -14.28 -1.43 -4.22
C LEU A 153 -15.49 -1.08 -5.07
N THR A 154 -15.63 0.18 -5.42
CA THR A 154 -16.57 0.61 -6.47
C THR A 154 -15.84 0.66 -7.80
N GLU A 155 -16.55 0.53 -8.93
CA GLU A 155 -15.95 0.59 -10.25
C GLU A 155 -16.66 1.64 -11.11
N LYS A 156 -15.87 2.47 -11.80
CA LYS A 156 -16.34 3.46 -12.77
C LYS A 156 -15.34 3.54 -13.93
N HIS A 157 -15.85 3.55 -15.17
CA HIS A 157 -15.03 3.65 -16.37
C HIS A 157 -13.90 2.59 -16.48
N GLY A 158 -14.12 1.39 -15.89
CA GLY A 158 -13.14 0.31 -15.85
C GLY A 158 -12.01 0.52 -14.83
N ILE A 159 -12.15 1.49 -13.93
CA ILE A 159 -11.19 1.76 -12.85
C ILE A 159 -11.86 1.50 -11.50
N LYS A 160 -11.16 0.82 -10.61
CA LYS A 160 -11.65 0.51 -9.26
C LYS A 160 -11.26 1.57 -8.25
N PHE A 161 -12.19 1.92 -7.37
CA PHE A 161 -12.02 2.98 -6.36
C PHE A 161 -12.15 2.40 -4.96
N GLY A 162 -11.23 2.76 -4.08
CA GLY A 162 -11.27 2.35 -2.67
C GLY A 162 -10.18 3.03 -1.84
N ARG A 163 -10.11 2.69 -0.57
CA ARG A 163 -8.97 3.11 0.28
C ARG A 163 -7.75 2.26 -0.07
N LEU A 164 -6.55 2.83 0.00
CA LEU A 164 -5.31 2.12 -0.35
C LEU A 164 -5.16 0.81 0.44
N SER A 165 -5.44 0.81 1.75
CA SER A 165 -5.37 -0.39 2.58
C SER A 165 -6.36 -1.48 2.15
N GLY A 166 -7.56 -1.08 1.71
CA GLY A 166 -8.55 -2.00 1.14
C GLY A 166 -8.10 -2.56 -0.22
N ILE A 167 -7.51 -1.73 -1.08
CA ILE A 167 -6.94 -2.16 -2.37
C ILE A 167 -5.83 -3.18 -2.15
N VAL A 168 -4.88 -2.88 -1.27
CA VAL A 168 -3.74 -3.78 -0.95
C VAL A 168 -4.22 -5.12 -0.39
N ALA A 169 -5.36 -5.17 0.29
CA ALA A 169 -5.94 -6.41 0.80
C ALA A 169 -6.14 -7.48 -0.29
N HIS A 170 -6.46 -7.06 -1.52
CA HIS A 170 -6.64 -7.97 -2.67
C HIS A 170 -5.34 -8.60 -3.18
N PHE A 171 -4.18 -8.07 -2.78
CA PHE A 171 -2.86 -8.54 -3.20
C PHE A 171 -2.17 -9.43 -2.17
N VAL A 172 -2.81 -9.70 -1.03
CA VAL A 172 -2.24 -10.61 -0.02
C VAL A 172 -2.23 -12.04 -0.56
N PRO A 173 -1.08 -12.70 -0.63
CA PRO A 173 -0.98 -14.08 -1.12
C PRO A 173 -1.87 -15.04 -0.32
N LYS A 174 -2.50 -16.01 -0.99
CA LYS A 174 -3.43 -16.96 -0.37
C LYS A 174 -2.84 -17.71 0.84
N TYR A 175 -1.55 -18.03 0.80
CA TYR A 175 -0.89 -18.75 1.91
C TYR A 175 -0.74 -17.87 3.17
N LEU A 176 -0.74 -16.54 3.05
CA LEU A 176 -0.71 -15.62 4.18
C LEU A 176 -2.12 -15.32 4.72
N GLN A 177 -3.16 -15.53 3.92
CA GLN A 177 -4.54 -15.23 4.32
C GLN A 177 -4.99 -16.07 5.53
N LYS A 178 -4.47 -17.30 5.68
CA LYS A 178 -4.80 -18.18 6.83
C LYS A 178 -4.37 -17.62 8.19
N ASN A 179 -3.32 -16.82 8.20
CA ASN A 179 -2.77 -16.22 9.43
C ASN A 179 -3.23 -14.77 9.61
N ARG A 180 -3.99 -14.24 8.67
CA ARG A 180 -4.45 -12.85 8.69
C ARG A 180 -5.81 -12.74 9.36
N MET A 181 -5.95 -11.71 10.19
CA MET A 181 -7.20 -11.34 10.85
C MET A 181 -7.46 -9.82 10.68
N PRO A 182 -8.67 -9.35 10.82
CA PRO A 182 -9.89 -10.14 10.89
C PRO A 182 -10.20 -10.83 9.55
N SER A 183 -11.29 -11.64 9.52
CA SER A 183 -11.79 -12.27 8.29
C SER A 183 -12.09 -11.25 7.20
N TRP A 184 -12.24 -11.72 5.96
CA TRP A 184 -12.65 -10.86 4.84
C TRP A 184 -14.03 -10.26 5.08
N GLU A 185 -14.95 -11.06 5.56
CA GLU A 185 -16.33 -10.70 5.87
C GLU A 185 -16.39 -9.59 6.92
N THR A 186 -15.63 -9.73 7.99
CA THR A 186 -15.51 -8.71 9.03
C THR A 186 -14.87 -7.42 8.51
N ASN A 187 -13.88 -7.52 7.63
CA ASN A 187 -13.30 -6.33 7.00
C ASN A 187 -14.31 -5.57 6.11
N CYS A 188 -15.32 -6.25 5.56
CA CYS A 188 -16.39 -5.65 4.75
C CYS A 188 -17.48 -4.94 5.57
N ILE A 189 -17.51 -5.09 6.89
CA ILE A 189 -18.48 -4.39 7.75
C ILE A 189 -18.21 -2.89 7.69
N ASP A 190 -19.22 -2.10 7.36
CA ASP A 190 -19.11 -0.64 7.26
C ASP A 190 -19.31 0.05 8.60
N ASP A 191 -20.25 -0.43 9.43
CA ASP A 191 -20.48 0.09 10.78
C ASP A 191 -19.28 -0.20 11.68
N TRP A 192 -18.67 0.86 12.22
CA TRP A 192 -17.42 0.75 12.96
C TRP A 192 -17.56 0.00 14.28
N GLU A 193 -18.64 0.23 15.02
CA GLU A 193 -18.87 -0.40 16.32
C GLU A 193 -19.10 -1.89 16.17
N THR A 194 -19.98 -2.28 15.25
CA THR A 194 -20.21 -3.67 14.88
C THR A 194 -18.91 -4.34 14.41
N LYS A 195 -18.13 -3.65 13.59
CA LYS A 195 -16.84 -4.15 13.10
C LYS A 195 -15.87 -4.41 14.24
N VAL A 196 -15.70 -3.48 15.18
CA VAL A 196 -14.81 -3.64 16.34
C VAL A 196 -15.23 -4.84 17.18
N ASN A 197 -16.51 -4.95 17.52
CA ASN A 197 -17.03 -6.07 18.30
C ASN A 197 -16.79 -7.42 17.61
N THR A 198 -16.99 -7.47 16.30
CA THR A 198 -16.74 -8.68 15.50
C THR A 198 -15.26 -9.02 15.45
N ILE A 199 -14.37 -8.02 15.25
CA ILE A 199 -12.91 -8.21 15.29
C ILE A 199 -12.49 -8.80 16.64
N VAL A 200 -12.98 -8.24 17.73
CA VAL A 200 -12.65 -8.73 19.08
C VAL A 200 -13.13 -10.16 19.27
N GLY A 201 -14.37 -10.48 18.85
CA GLY A 201 -14.89 -11.85 18.91
C GLY A 201 -14.04 -12.87 18.12
N GLU A 202 -13.53 -12.47 16.95
CA GLU A 202 -12.66 -13.33 16.13
C GLU A 202 -11.24 -13.51 16.73
N THR A 203 -10.74 -12.53 17.50
CA THR A 203 -9.33 -12.47 17.85
C THR A 203 -9.01 -12.76 19.31
N ILE A 204 -10.01 -12.73 20.20
CA ILE A 204 -9.80 -12.84 21.65
C ILE A 204 -9.13 -14.15 22.11
N ASN A 205 -9.34 -15.25 21.40
CA ASN A 205 -8.77 -16.56 21.71
C ASN A 205 -7.60 -16.95 20.79
N GLU A 206 -7.15 -16.04 19.94
CA GLU A 206 -6.09 -16.32 18.99
C GLU A 206 -4.71 -15.89 19.49
N ASN A 207 -3.69 -16.65 19.11
CA ASN A 207 -2.31 -16.27 19.37
C ASN A 207 -1.87 -15.14 18.42
N MET A 208 -2.12 -13.88 18.83
CA MET A 208 -1.79 -12.70 18.05
C MET A 208 -0.31 -12.37 18.19
N SER A 209 0.40 -12.37 17.07
CA SER A 209 1.85 -12.11 17.01
C SER A 209 2.22 -10.78 16.35
N VAL A 210 1.33 -10.21 15.53
CA VAL A 210 1.53 -8.92 14.86
C VAL A 210 0.22 -8.13 14.89
N ILE A 211 0.32 -6.85 15.25
CA ILE A 211 -0.78 -5.89 15.14
C ILE A 211 -0.31 -4.73 14.24
N SER A 212 -1.11 -4.43 13.22
CA SER A 212 -0.89 -3.30 12.31
C SER A 212 -2.19 -2.53 12.11
N GLY A 213 -2.15 -1.21 12.26
CA GLY A 213 -3.32 -0.37 12.08
C GLY A 213 -3.07 1.08 12.47
N ILE A 214 -4.08 1.92 12.26
CA ILE A 214 -4.06 3.29 12.75
C ILE A 214 -4.10 3.25 14.29
N PRO A 215 -3.26 4.01 15.01
CA PRO A 215 -3.16 3.93 16.47
C PRO A 215 -4.50 4.01 17.21
N SER A 216 -5.40 4.93 16.80
CA SER A 216 -6.74 5.04 17.42
C SER A 216 -7.60 3.79 17.21
N TRP A 217 -7.49 3.12 16.07
CA TRP A 217 -8.21 1.87 15.82
C TRP A 217 -7.65 0.72 16.65
N VAL A 218 -6.33 0.64 16.74
CA VAL A 218 -5.66 -0.35 17.61
C VAL A 218 -6.09 -0.15 19.06
N GLN A 219 -6.11 1.10 19.53
CA GLN A 219 -6.55 1.45 20.87
C GLN A 219 -8.00 1.01 21.12
N THR A 220 -8.93 1.34 20.22
CA THR A 220 -10.33 0.95 20.35
C THR A 220 -10.51 -0.56 20.45
N VAL A 221 -9.88 -1.32 19.55
CA VAL A 221 -9.93 -2.79 19.58
C VAL A 221 -9.34 -3.33 20.87
N SER A 222 -8.20 -2.80 21.32
CA SER A 222 -7.55 -3.24 22.57
C SER A 222 -8.41 -2.97 23.80
N TYR A 223 -9.04 -1.80 23.91
CA TYR A 223 -9.97 -1.52 24.99
C TYR A 223 -11.18 -2.45 25.01
N THR A 224 -11.75 -2.73 23.84
CA THR A 224 -12.87 -3.65 23.72
C THR A 224 -12.48 -5.07 24.13
N HIS A 225 -11.26 -5.53 23.81
CA HIS A 225 -10.72 -6.79 24.31
C HIS A 225 -10.67 -6.87 25.84
N LEU A 226 -10.25 -5.77 26.50
CA LEU A 226 -10.15 -5.71 27.97
C LEU A 226 -11.50 -5.64 28.66
N THR A 227 -12.53 -5.12 28.00
CA THR A 227 -13.85 -4.87 28.58
C THR A 227 -14.87 -5.97 28.27
N LEU A 228 -14.57 -6.89 27.34
CA LEU A 228 -15.42 -8.06 27.16
C LEU A 228 -15.41 -8.95 28.40
N PRO A 229 -16.60 -9.38 28.90
CA PRO A 229 -16.65 -10.36 29.96
C PRO A 229 -15.94 -11.62 29.49
N THR A 230 -14.84 -11.96 30.17
CA THR A 230 -14.21 -13.29 30.05
C THR A 230 -15.31 -14.32 30.34
N LYS A 231 -15.68 -15.08 29.33
CA LYS A 231 -16.54 -16.25 29.58
C LYS A 231 -15.77 -17.15 30.55
N ALA A 232 -16.26 -17.18 31.79
CA ALA A 232 -15.82 -18.13 32.80
C ALA A 232 -16.12 -19.55 32.34
#